data_0277cea6b09a9a2e17e958ff2cd6bb5d
#
_entry.id   0277cea6b09a9a2e17e958ff2cd6bb5d
#
_cell.length_a   1.000
_cell.length_b   1.000
_cell.length_c   1.000
_cell.angle_alpha   90.00
_cell.angle_beta   90.00
_cell.angle_gamma   90.00
#
_symmetry.space_group_name_H-M   'P 1'
#
loop_
_entity.id
_entity.type
_entity.pdbx_description
1 polymer ?
#
loop_
_entity_poly.entity_id
_entity_poly.type
_entity_poly.pdbx_seq_one_letter_code
_entity_poly.pdbx_strand_id
1 'polypeptide(L)'
;AVRRQRQMCIRDRFRSLFGRRPNVNTLNPDIKIEIHVNKSFCTISLDSSGESLHKRGYKKYNSTAPINEVLAAGIILMSGWDGKSDFFDVMCGTGTILIEAAMIAKNIAPNINRPSFAFEKWKDWNETLYETIEDSVKSKEIDYKFRIIGFDISNSMVKKAKKNIEISEIEIIEIYKKDFFDSKKYSDVESVLFINPPYN
;
A
#
# COMPACT_ATOMS: atom_id res chain seq x y z
N ALA A 1 0.91 27.67 31.06
CA ALA A 1 1.31 29.03 30.62
C ALA A 1 2.28 29.00 29.42
N VAL A 2 3.36 28.21 29.46
CA VAL A 2 4.40 28.15 28.39
C VAL A 2 3.84 27.70 27.02
N ARG A 3 2.88 26.79 26.98
CA ARG A 3 2.27 26.31 25.72
C ARG A 3 1.44 27.40 25.01
N ARG A 4 0.71 28.22 25.75
CA ARG A 4 -0.06 29.35 25.19
C ARG A 4 0.84 30.46 24.66
N GLN A 5 1.95 30.73 25.33
CA GLN A 5 2.88 31.78 24.94
C GLN A 5 3.64 31.47 23.63
N ARG A 6 4.07 30.20 23.43
CA ARG A 6 4.69 29.74 22.16
C ARG A 6 3.73 29.79 20.97
N GLN A 7 2.49 29.41 21.14
CA GLN A 7 1.48 29.51 20.08
C GLN A 7 1.18 30.98 19.70
N MET A 8 1.24 31.89 20.65
CA MET A 8 1.05 33.33 20.39
C MET A 8 2.18 33.91 19.53
N CYS A 9 3.44 33.62 19.83
CA CYS A 9 4.61 34.11 19.08
C CYS A 9 4.61 33.65 17.60
N ILE A 10 4.30 32.39 17.33
CA ILE A 10 4.21 31.87 15.94
C ILE A 10 3.06 32.58 15.18
N ARG A 11 1.90 32.73 15.79
CA ARG A 11 0.75 33.40 15.22
C ARG A 11 1.02 34.88 14.90
N ASP A 12 1.70 35.58 15.81
CA ASP A 12 1.99 37.01 15.64
C ASP A 12 3.07 37.20 14.58
N ARG A 13 4.05 36.34 14.47
CA ARG A 13 5.04 36.36 13.40
C ARG A 13 4.42 36.18 12.02
N PHE A 14 3.53 35.23 11.83
CA PHE A 14 2.79 35.05 10.56
C PHE A 14 1.93 36.25 10.22
N ARG A 15 1.22 36.80 11.21
CA ARG A 15 0.40 38.00 11.02
C ARG A 15 1.26 39.24 10.61
N SER A 16 2.42 39.41 11.22
CA SER A 16 3.32 40.53 10.89
C SER A 16 3.96 40.40 9.51
N LEU A 17 4.24 39.16 9.03
CA LEU A 17 4.86 38.92 7.74
C LEU A 17 3.86 38.84 6.58
N PHE A 18 2.68 38.33 6.80
CA PHE A 18 1.73 37.98 5.72
C PHE A 18 0.33 38.61 5.90
N GLY A 19 0.14 39.47 6.93
CA GLY A 19 -1.14 40.11 7.23
C GLY A 19 -2.24 39.18 7.75
N ARG A 20 -2.05 37.86 7.65
CA ARG A 20 -3.02 36.84 8.05
C ARG A 20 -2.35 35.66 8.74
N ARG A 21 -3.11 34.85 9.45
CA ARG A 21 -2.66 33.60 10.07
C ARG A 21 -2.92 32.45 9.13
N PRO A 22 -2.07 31.40 9.12
CA PRO A 22 -2.40 30.15 8.47
C PRO A 22 -3.56 29.48 9.22
N ASN A 23 -4.45 28.85 8.47
CA ASN A 23 -5.45 27.96 9.04
C ASN A 23 -4.78 26.66 9.51
N VAL A 24 -5.30 26.06 10.57
CA VAL A 24 -4.85 24.75 11.06
C VAL A 24 -6.01 23.78 10.94
N ASN A 25 -5.86 22.81 10.05
CA ASN A 25 -6.75 21.66 9.95
C ASN A 25 -6.00 20.42 10.45
N THR A 26 -6.43 19.87 11.57
CA THR A 26 -5.79 18.69 12.19
C THR A 26 -6.21 17.36 11.58
N LEU A 27 -7.33 17.33 10.86
CA LEU A 27 -7.87 16.11 10.25
C LEU A 27 -7.38 15.94 8.81
N ASN A 28 -7.34 17.02 8.04
CA ASN A 28 -6.89 17.01 6.65
C ASN A 28 -6.04 18.28 6.36
N PRO A 29 -4.78 18.31 6.82
CA PRO A 29 -3.89 19.43 6.59
C PRO A 29 -3.42 19.46 5.13
N ASP A 30 -3.18 20.67 4.58
CA ASP A 30 -2.53 20.81 3.28
C ASP A 30 -1.03 20.52 3.36
N ILE A 31 -0.41 20.86 4.49
CA ILE A 31 1.00 20.62 4.77
C ILE A 31 1.12 19.98 6.16
N LYS A 32 1.73 18.81 6.22
CA LYS A 32 2.07 18.13 7.47
C LYS A 32 3.58 18.19 7.70
N ILE A 33 3.96 18.77 8.83
CA ILE A 33 5.36 18.88 9.24
C ILE A 33 5.59 17.92 10.39
N GLU A 34 6.57 17.06 10.27
CA GLU A 34 7.02 16.14 11.31
C GLU A 34 8.32 16.65 11.93
N ILE A 35 8.40 16.60 13.25
CA ILE A 35 9.58 17.01 14.01
C ILE A 35 10.04 15.81 14.83
N HIS A 36 11.20 15.28 14.50
CA HIS A 36 11.85 14.18 15.22
C HIS A 36 13.04 14.70 16.00
N VAL A 37 13.01 14.50 17.33
CA VAL A 37 14.11 14.90 18.22
C VAL A 37 14.79 13.64 18.76
N ASN A 38 16.10 13.50 18.46
CA ASN A 38 16.93 12.43 18.96
C ASN A 38 18.19 13.02 19.59
N LYS A 39 18.32 12.88 20.90
CA LYS A 39 19.38 13.50 21.69
C LYS A 39 19.48 15.02 21.45
N SER A 40 20.58 15.50 20.84
CA SER A 40 20.81 16.91 20.51
C SER A 40 20.43 17.27 19.07
N PHE A 41 19.93 16.31 18.27
CA PHE A 41 19.53 16.53 16.88
C PHE A 41 18.02 16.70 16.76
N CYS A 42 17.60 17.65 15.92
CA CYS A 42 16.22 17.90 15.57
C CYS A 42 16.09 17.82 14.05
N THR A 43 15.33 16.82 13.56
CA THR A 43 15.02 16.67 12.14
C THR A 43 13.63 17.21 11.88
N ILE A 44 13.49 18.09 10.90
CA ILE A 44 12.22 18.64 10.45
C ILE A 44 11.96 18.11 9.05
N SER A 45 10.82 17.43 8.85
CA SER A 45 10.46 16.81 7.59
C SER A 45 9.07 17.29 7.13
N LEU A 46 8.90 17.40 5.83
CA LEU A 46 7.58 17.55 5.19
C LEU A 46 7.06 16.17 4.80
N ASP A 47 5.82 15.87 5.16
CA ASP A 47 5.16 14.64 4.74
C ASP A 47 4.69 14.80 3.28
N SER A 48 5.39 14.13 2.36
CA SER A 48 5.06 14.10 0.95
C SER A 48 3.96 13.08 0.61
N SER A 49 3.76 12.11 1.45
CA SER A 49 2.84 10.99 1.20
C SER A 49 1.40 11.32 1.58
N GLY A 50 1.19 11.99 2.72
CA GLY A 50 -0.11 12.22 3.33
C GLY A 50 -0.62 10.98 4.07
N GLU A 51 -1.49 10.18 3.48
CA GLU A 51 -1.84 8.88 4.04
C GLU A 51 -0.68 7.90 3.96
N SER A 52 -0.67 6.93 4.86
CA SER A 52 0.40 5.91 4.89
C SER A 52 0.45 5.11 3.58
N LEU A 53 1.68 4.88 3.06
CA LEU A 53 1.91 4.23 1.76
C LEU A 53 1.46 2.77 1.70
N HIS A 54 1.21 2.11 2.83
CA HIS A 54 0.63 0.77 2.81
C HIS A 54 -0.80 0.76 2.30
N LYS A 55 -1.53 1.88 2.41
CA LYS A 55 -2.87 2.03 1.86
C LYS A 55 -2.81 2.18 0.34
N ARG A 56 -2.73 1.06 -0.36
CA ARG A 56 -2.62 0.98 -1.83
C ARG A 56 -3.89 1.39 -2.58
N GLY A 57 -5.05 1.40 -1.89
CA GLY A 57 -6.35 1.72 -2.49
C GLY A 57 -7.23 0.49 -2.75
N TYR A 58 -6.67 -0.68 -3.01
CA TYR A 58 -7.45 -1.88 -3.34
C TYR A 58 -8.11 -2.57 -2.15
N LYS A 59 -7.58 -2.42 -0.94
CA LYS A 59 -8.00 -3.17 0.25
C LYS A 59 -9.17 -2.50 0.98
N LYS A 60 -10.37 -2.69 0.47
CA LYS A 60 -11.61 -2.20 1.11
C LYS A 60 -12.25 -3.23 2.03
N TYR A 61 -12.04 -4.53 1.78
CA TYR A 61 -12.64 -5.62 2.55
C TYR A 61 -11.57 -6.31 3.41
N ASN A 62 -11.66 -6.13 4.73
CA ASN A 62 -10.67 -6.62 5.68
C ASN A 62 -11.14 -7.87 6.46
N SER A 63 -10.17 -8.63 6.99
CA SER A 63 -10.35 -9.63 8.05
C SER A 63 -10.17 -8.97 9.43
N THR A 64 -10.29 -9.75 10.50
CA THR A 64 -10.01 -9.31 11.89
C THR A 64 -8.52 -9.01 12.11
N ALA A 65 -7.63 -9.72 11.43
CA ALA A 65 -6.18 -9.55 11.51
C ALA A 65 -5.56 -9.51 10.09
N PRO A 66 -5.72 -8.38 9.35
CA PRO A 66 -5.22 -8.29 8.00
C PRO A 66 -3.70 -8.08 8.01
N ILE A 67 -2.96 -8.80 7.15
CA ILE A 67 -1.56 -8.50 6.91
C ILE A 67 -1.42 -7.11 6.26
N ASN A 68 -0.40 -6.36 6.67
CA ASN A 68 -0.07 -5.06 6.07
C ASN A 68 0.50 -5.28 4.65
N GLU A 69 0.13 -4.44 3.70
CA GLU A 69 0.49 -4.56 2.28
C GLU A 69 2.00 -4.44 2.06
N VAL A 70 2.66 -3.51 2.75
CA VAL A 70 4.13 -3.34 2.68
C VAL A 70 4.85 -4.57 3.26
N LEU A 71 4.32 -5.13 4.36
CA LEU A 71 4.85 -6.36 4.94
C LEU A 71 4.68 -7.54 3.98
N ALA A 72 3.52 -7.69 3.35
CA ALA A 72 3.26 -8.74 2.36
C ALA A 72 4.25 -8.64 1.19
N ALA A 73 4.41 -7.46 0.59
CA ALA A 73 5.38 -7.21 -0.46
C ALA A 73 6.82 -7.52 0.00
N GLY A 74 7.19 -7.09 1.20
CA GLY A 74 8.51 -7.34 1.78
C GLY A 74 8.82 -8.82 1.95
N ILE A 75 7.87 -9.61 2.45
CA ILE A 75 8.00 -11.07 2.60
C ILE A 75 8.19 -11.74 1.24
N ILE A 76 7.42 -11.35 0.21
CA ILE A 76 7.55 -11.88 -1.14
C ILE A 76 8.93 -11.58 -1.71
N LEU A 77 9.41 -10.35 -1.63
CA LEU A 77 10.73 -9.97 -2.09
C LEU A 77 11.85 -10.69 -1.34
N MET A 78 11.72 -10.87 -0.02
CA MET A 78 12.69 -11.60 0.80
C MET A 78 12.70 -13.10 0.54
N SER A 79 11.62 -13.69 0.00
CA SER A 79 11.58 -15.09 -0.39
C SER A 79 12.47 -15.40 -1.61
N GLY A 80 12.90 -14.38 -2.34
CA GLY A 80 13.67 -14.53 -3.58
C GLY A 80 12.81 -14.89 -4.79
N TRP A 81 11.48 -14.90 -4.67
CA TRP A 81 10.62 -15.11 -5.83
C TRP A 81 10.71 -13.95 -6.82
N ASP A 82 11.06 -14.26 -8.04
CA ASP A 82 11.36 -13.29 -9.11
C ASP A 82 10.22 -13.14 -10.14
N GLY A 83 9.05 -13.70 -9.87
CA GLY A 83 7.91 -13.66 -10.79
C GLY A 83 8.03 -14.64 -11.97
N LYS A 84 8.92 -15.64 -11.93
CA LYS A 84 9.13 -16.58 -13.04
C LYS A 84 8.66 -18.02 -12.75
N SER A 85 7.74 -18.16 -11.81
CA SER A 85 7.12 -19.45 -11.49
C SER A 85 5.70 -19.23 -10.98
N ASP A 86 4.92 -20.33 -10.90
CA ASP A 86 3.60 -20.30 -10.29
C ASP A 86 3.68 -19.86 -8.81
N PHE A 87 2.71 -19.09 -8.37
CA PHE A 87 2.59 -18.57 -7.01
C PHE A 87 1.28 -19.02 -6.36
N PHE A 88 1.38 -19.64 -5.19
CA PHE A 88 0.22 -20.12 -4.44
C PHE A 88 0.19 -19.50 -3.04
N ASP A 89 -0.97 -19.01 -2.63
CA ASP A 89 -1.27 -18.65 -1.24
C ASP A 89 -2.44 -19.52 -0.76
N VAL A 90 -2.14 -20.49 0.08
CA VAL A 90 -3.07 -21.55 0.45
C VAL A 90 -3.95 -21.23 1.65
N MET A 91 -3.73 -20.08 2.28
CA MET A 91 -4.55 -19.51 3.35
C MET A 91 -4.71 -17.99 3.13
N CYS A 92 -5.18 -17.61 1.94
CA CYS A 92 -5.04 -16.28 1.38
C CYS A 92 -5.85 -15.18 2.10
N GLY A 93 -6.79 -15.54 2.95
CA GLY A 93 -7.62 -14.59 3.66
C GLY A 93 -8.33 -13.61 2.71
N THR A 94 -8.00 -12.34 2.83
CA THR A 94 -8.57 -11.27 1.97
C THR A 94 -7.76 -10.97 0.71
N GLY A 95 -6.76 -11.83 0.39
CA GLY A 95 -6.01 -11.79 -0.88
C GLY A 95 -4.85 -10.81 -0.93
N THR A 96 -4.41 -10.24 0.20
CA THR A 96 -3.36 -9.22 0.20
C THR A 96 -2.04 -9.72 -0.40
N ILE A 97 -1.58 -10.93 0.00
CA ILE A 97 -0.33 -11.51 -0.52
C ILE A 97 -0.42 -11.76 -2.03
N LEU A 98 -1.58 -12.24 -2.51
CA LEU A 98 -1.80 -12.49 -3.94
C LEU A 98 -1.75 -11.21 -4.77
N ILE A 99 -2.37 -10.13 -4.29
CA ILE A 99 -2.38 -8.85 -4.98
C ILE A 99 -0.97 -8.25 -5.03
N GLU A 100 -0.24 -8.25 -3.92
CA GLU A 100 1.15 -7.77 -3.89
C GLU A 100 2.08 -8.66 -4.76
N ALA A 101 1.88 -9.98 -4.77
CA ALA A 101 2.61 -10.88 -5.68
C ALA A 101 2.33 -10.55 -7.15
N ALA A 102 1.08 -10.33 -7.51
CA ALA A 102 0.69 -9.97 -8.87
C ALA A 102 1.25 -8.60 -9.29
N MET A 103 1.27 -7.60 -8.39
CA MET A 103 1.91 -6.32 -8.64
C MET A 103 3.42 -6.48 -8.91
N ILE A 104 4.12 -7.28 -8.10
CA ILE A 104 5.55 -7.57 -8.28
C ILE A 104 5.77 -8.29 -9.61
N ALA A 105 4.99 -9.35 -9.89
CA ALA A 105 5.12 -10.16 -11.09
C ALA A 105 4.91 -9.38 -12.39
N LYS A 106 3.94 -8.46 -12.38
CA LYS A 106 3.61 -7.61 -13.53
C LYS A 106 4.38 -6.29 -13.55
N ASN A 107 5.26 -6.03 -12.60
CA ASN A 107 5.94 -4.75 -12.43
C ASN A 107 5.00 -3.55 -12.32
N ILE A 108 3.86 -3.73 -11.64
CA ILE A 108 2.89 -2.68 -11.38
C ILE A 108 3.36 -1.83 -10.19
N ALA A 109 3.35 -0.51 -10.34
CA ALA A 109 3.71 0.38 -9.26
C ALA A 109 2.71 0.31 -8.09
N PRO A 110 3.16 0.07 -6.85
CA PRO A 110 2.28 -0.30 -5.74
C PRO A 110 1.27 0.77 -5.30
N ASN A 111 1.44 2.01 -5.68
CA ASN A 111 0.53 3.11 -5.36
C ASN A 111 -0.11 3.75 -6.60
N ILE A 112 -0.13 3.06 -7.75
CA ILE A 112 -0.65 3.59 -9.00
C ILE A 112 -2.15 3.97 -8.90
N ASN A 113 -2.92 3.22 -8.13
CA ASN A 113 -4.35 3.45 -7.91
C ASN A 113 -4.64 4.30 -6.66
N ARG A 114 -3.63 4.99 -6.13
CA ARG A 114 -3.81 5.85 -4.97
C ARG A 114 -4.48 7.16 -5.39
N PRO A 115 -5.53 7.63 -4.69
CA PRO A 115 -6.31 8.79 -5.13
C PRO A 115 -5.55 10.12 -5.07
N SER A 116 -4.56 10.26 -4.17
CA SER A 116 -3.75 11.48 -4.06
C SER A 116 -2.56 11.32 -3.14
N PHE A 117 -1.57 12.18 -3.31
CA PHE A 117 -0.43 12.36 -2.42
C PHE A 117 -0.43 13.76 -1.81
N ALA A 118 0.22 13.95 -0.65
CA ALA A 118 0.29 15.26 -0.01
C ALA A 118 1.10 16.29 -0.83
N PHE A 119 2.11 15.83 -1.58
CA PHE A 119 2.94 16.72 -2.42
C PHE A 119 2.17 17.39 -3.56
N GLU A 120 1.01 16.86 -3.98
CA GLU A 120 0.15 17.48 -4.99
C GLU A 120 -0.40 18.84 -4.53
N LYS A 121 -0.42 19.10 -3.23
CA LYS A 121 -0.82 20.39 -2.65
C LYS A 121 0.34 21.38 -2.49
N TRP A 122 1.54 21.00 -2.86
CA TRP A 122 2.72 21.86 -2.72
C TRP A 122 2.77 22.91 -3.83
N LYS A 123 3.42 24.02 -3.54
CA LYS A 123 3.47 25.20 -4.43
C LYS A 123 4.15 24.91 -5.78
N ASP A 124 5.09 23.98 -5.80
CA ASP A 124 5.90 23.56 -6.94
C ASP A 124 5.36 22.28 -7.61
N TRP A 125 4.11 21.90 -7.32
CA TRP A 125 3.43 20.80 -7.98
C TRP A 125 3.35 21.02 -9.49
N ASN A 126 3.69 20.00 -10.25
CA ASN A 126 3.64 19.98 -11.70
C ASN A 126 2.86 18.73 -12.17
N GLU A 127 1.61 18.93 -12.50
CA GLU A 127 0.69 17.88 -12.93
C GLU A 127 1.17 17.18 -14.20
N THR A 128 1.60 17.92 -15.21
CA THR A 128 2.11 17.34 -16.48
C THR A 128 3.34 16.47 -16.28
N LEU A 129 4.24 16.86 -15.38
CA LEU A 129 5.40 16.02 -15.01
C LEU A 129 4.96 14.74 -14.32
N TYR A 130 3.97 14.83 -13.42
CA TYR A 130 3.44 13.66 -12.73
C TYR A 130 2.78 12.68 -13.69
N GLU A 131 1.91 13.16 -14.60
CA GLU A 131 1.30 12.36 -15.66
C GLU A 131 2.36 11.67 -16.53
N THR A 132 3.41 12.40 -16.94
CA THR A 132 4.52 11.83 -17.70
C THR A 132 5.22 10.69 -16.95
N ILE A 133 5.42 10.85 -15.65
CA ILE A 133 6.02 9.81 -14.78
C ILE A 133 5.06 8.62 -14.67
N GLU A 134 3.78 8.86 -14.46
CA GLU A 134 2.75 7.82 -14.35
C GLU A 134 2.66 6.99 -15.63
N ASP A 135 2.65 7.62 -16.79
CA ASP A 135 2.65 6.95 -18.10
C ASP A 135 3.94 6.13 -18.30
N SER A 136 5.09 6.70 -17.92
CA SER A 136 6.37 5.98 -17.97
C SER A 136 6.39 4.76 -17.05
N VAL A 137 5.72 4.81 -15.90
CA VAL A 137 5.60 3.67 -14.98
C VAL A 137 4.66 2.62 -15.56
N LYS A 138 3.49 3.01 -16.07
CA LYS A 138 2.54 2.11 -16.73
C LYS A 138 3.15 1.38 -17.92
N SER A 139 3.97 2.08 -18.72
CA SER A 139 4.66 1.48 -19.88
C SER A 139 5.69 0.40 -19.52
N LYS A 140 6.09 0.29 -18.25
CA LYS A 140 7.00 -0.74 -17.75
C LYS A 140 6.30 -1.98 -17.23
N GLU A 141 4.98 -2.02 -17.25
CA GLU A 141 4.24 -3.22 -16.89
C GLU A 141 4.55 -4.34 -17.90
N ILE A 142 4.62 -5.57 -17.37
CA ILE A 142 4.95 -6.75 -18.16
C ILE A 142 3.84 -7.78 -18.13
N ASP A 143 3.74 -8.57 -19.19
CA ASP A 143 2.84 -9.71 -19.23
C ASP A 143 3.37 -10.84 -18.34
N TYR A 144 2.51 -11.33 -17.47
CA TYR A 144 2.82 -12.46 -16.62
C TYR A 144 2.25 -13.76 -17.20
N LYS A 145 3.10 -14.78 -17.31
CA LYS A 145 2.78 -16.05 -17.99
C LYS A 145 2.47 -17.22 -17.06
N PHE A 146 2.68 -17.05 -15.76
CA PHE A 146 2.48 -18.08 -14.76
C PHE A 146 1.17 -17.85 -14.01
N ARG A 147 0.82 -18.74 -13.10
CA ARG A 147 -0.43 -18.65 -12.33
C ARG A 147 -0.21 -18.02 -10.97
N ILE A 148 -1.15 -17.20 -10.55
CA ILE A 148 -1.24 -16.70 -9.16
C ILE A 148 -2.59 -17.18 -8.61
N ILE A 149 -2.53 -18.14 -7.69
CA ILE A 149 -3.72 -18.84 -7.20
C ILE A 149 -3.80 -18.76 -5.68
N GLY A 150 -4.98 -18.40 -5.18
CA GLY A 150 -5.30 -18.36 -3.76
C GLY A 150 -6.34 -19.39 -3.35
N PHE A 151 -6.17 -19.91 -2.15
CA PHE A 151 -7.15 -20.77 -1.49
C PHE A 151 -7.47 -20.27 -0.10
N ASP A 152 -8.72 -20.41 0.31
CA ASP A 152 -9.13 -20.22 1.69
C ASP A 152 -10.32 -21.13 1.99
N ILE A 153 -10.34 -21.71 3.19
CA ILE A 153 -11.45 -22.58 3.63
C ILE A 153 -12.73 -21.78 3.85
N SER A 154 -12.61 -20.49 4.20
CA SER A 154 -13.72 -19.61 4.49
C SER A 154 -14.31 -18.99 3.22
N ASN A 155 -15.55 -19.36 2.90
CA ASN A 155 -16.29 -18.74 1.79
C ASN A 155 -16.42 -17.20 1.95
N SER A 156 -16.49 -16.70 3.19
CA SER A 156 -16.52 -15.27 3.48
C SER A 156 -15.21 -14.58 3.09
N MET A 157 -14.05 -15.19 3.37
CA MET A 157 -12.73 -14.66 2.98
C MET A 157 -12.56 -14.68 1.47
N VAL A 158 -12.90 -15.80 0.80
CA VAL A 158 -12.89 -15.89 -0.66
C VAL A 158 -13.72 -14.78 -1.33
N LYS A 159 -14.92 -14.49 -0.82
CA LYS A 159 -15.75 -13.39 -1.33
C LYS A 159 -15.09 -12.03 -1.15
N LYS A 160 -14.48 -11.77 0.02
CA LYS A 160 -13.76 -10.53 0.28
C LYS A 160 -12.53 -10.37 -0.61
N ALA A 161 -11.76 -11.46 -0.77
CA ALA A 161 -10.59 -11.47 -1.62
C ALA A 161 -10.95 -11.16 -3.08
N LYS A 162 -11.98 -11.81 -3.63
CA LYS A 162 -12.47 -11.51 -4.99
C LYS A 162 -12.82 -10.04 -5.19
N LYS A 163 -13.48 -9.42 -4.21
CA LYS A 163 -13.81 -7.98 -4.26
C LYS A 163 -12.56 -7.08 -4.19
N ASN A 164 -11.57 -7.43 -3.36
CA ASN A 164 -10.32 -6.69 -3.31
C ASN A 164 -9.52 -6.81 -4.62
N ILE A 165 -9.52 -8.00 -5.24
CA ILE A 165 -8.89 -8.24 -6.55
C ILE A 165 -9.60 -7.43 -7.63
N GLU A 166 -10.93 -7.43 -7.66
CA GLU A 166 -11.71 -6.60 -8.58
C GLU A 166 -11.33 -5.11 -8.45
N ILE A 167 -11.21 -4.60 -7.21
CA ILE A 167 -10.80 -3.21 -6.96
C ILE A 167 -9.35 -2.94 -7.38
N SER A 168 -8.47 -3.95 -7.32
CA SER A 168 -7.08 -3.81 -7.75
C SER A 168 -6.91 -3.78 -9.27
N GLU A 169 -7.95 -4.13 -10.03
CA GLU A 169 -7.93 -4.23 -11.51
C GLU A 169 -6.89 -5.23 -12.05
N ILE A 170 -6.49 -6.22 -11.24
CA ILE A 170 -5.50 -7.25 -11.62
C ILE A 170 -6.21 -8.57 -11.92
N GLU A 171 -6.38 -8.89 -13.21
CA GLU A 171 -7.18 -10.02 -13.67
C GLU A 171 -6.51 -11.39 -13.56
N ILE A 172 -5.19 -11.46 -13.38
CA ILE A 172 -4.42 -12.71 -13.40
C ILE A 172 -4.54 -13.57 -12.13
N ILE A 173 -5.29 -13.13 -11.14
CA ILE A 173 -5.39 -13.78 -9.83
C ILE A 173 -6.64 -14.66 -9.79
N GLU A 174 -6.44 -15.94 -9.54
CA GLU A 174 -7.52 -16.88 -9.34
C GLU A 174 -7.71 -17.20 -7.84
N ILE A 175 -8.97 -17.26 -7.38
CA ILE A 175 -9.29 -17.61 -5.99
C ILE A 175 -10.37 -18.65 -5.91
N TYR A 176 -10.10 -19.69 -5.10
CA TYR A 176 -10.99 -20.80 -4.86
C TYR A 176 -11.23 -21.07 -3.37
N LYS A 177 -12.43 -21.53 -3.05
CA LYS A 177 -12.70 -22.10 -1.72
C LYS A 177 -12.12 -23.51 -1.69
N LYS A 178 -11.11 -23.74 -0.81
CA LYS A 178 -10.48 -25.04 -0.66
C LYS A 178 -9.81 -25.16 0.71
N ASP A 179 -9.89 -26.34 1.31
CA ASP A 179 -9.10 -26.66 2.50
C ASP A 179 -7.66 -26.97 2.09
N PHE A 180 -6.71 -26.48 2.85
CA PHE A 180 -5.28 -26.76 2.66
C PHE A 180 -5.00 -28.28 2.70
N PHE A 181 -5.62 -29.00 3.62
CA PHE A 181 -5.39 -30.43 3.81
C PHE A 181 -6.02 -31.32 2.72
N ASP A 182 -6.93 -30.80 1.93
CA ASP A 182 -7.54 -31.52 0.80
C ASP A 182 -6.62 -31.62 -0.42
N SER A 183 -5.44 -31.00 -0.38
CA SER A 183 -4.54 -30.94 -1.54
C SER A 183 -3.27 -31.73 -1.29
N LYS A 184 -3.03 -32.71 -2.15
CA LYS A 184 -1.77 -33.49 -2.15
C LYS A 184 -0.67 -32.78 -2.94
N LYS A 185 -1.04 -32.02 -3.96
CA LYS A 185 -0.13 -31.28 -4.85
C LYS A 185 -0.82 -30.07 -5.45
N TYR A 186 -0.11 -28.94 -5.54
CA TYR A 186 -0.65 -27.69 -6.08
C TYR A 186 -0.19 -27.39 -7.51
N SER A 187 1.00 -27.87 -7.90
CA SER A 187 1.56 -27.69 -9.22
C SER A 187 2.42 -28.87 -9.64
N ASP A 188 2.51 -29.12 -10.95
CA ASP A 188 3.43 -30.11 -11.55
C ASP A 188 4.75 -29.48 -11.99
N VAL A 189 4.85 -28.15 -11.92
CA VAL A 189 6.05 -27.38 -12.22
C VAL A 189 6.58 -26.72 -10.96
N GLU A 190 7.79 -26.21 -11.03
CA GLU A 190 8.37 -25.41 -9.95
C GLU A 190 7.43 -24.24 -9.60
N SER A 191 7.19 -24.07 -8.32
CA SER A 191 6.25 -23.08 -7.81
C SER A 191 6.61 -22.65 -6.40
N VAL A 192 6.16 -21.45 -6.03
CA VAL A 192 6.30 -20.93 -4.67
C VAL A 192 5.00 -21.06 -3.92
N LEU A 193 5.07 -21.57 -2.71
CA LEU A 193 3.94 -21.72 -1.81
C LEU A 193 4.09 -20.79 -0.61
N PHE A 194 3.15 -19.86 -0.48
CA PHE A 194 3.01 -19.02 0.71
C PHE A 194 1.95 -19.54 1.65
N ILE A 195 2.26 -19.47 2.95
CA ILE A 195 1.35 -19.92 4.01
C ILE A 195 1.40 -18.89 5.13
N ASN A 196 0.26 -18.23 5.37
CA ASN A 196 0.06 -17.36 6.52
C ASN A 196 -1.11 -17.93 7.36
N PRO A 197 -0.84 -18.90 8.25
CA PRO A 197 -1.89 -19.55 9.03
C PRO A 197 -2.53 -18.59 10.03
N PRO A 198 -3.79 -18.85 10.45
CA PRO A 198 -4.43 -18.07 11.49
C PRO A 198 -3.65 -18.15 12.80
N TYR A 199 -3.54 -17.02 13.48
CA TYR A 199 -2.95 -16.96 14.82
C TYR A 199 -4.01 -17.32 15.85
N ASN A 200 -3.66 -18.20 16.78
CA ASN A 200 -4.49 -18.56 17.95
C ASN A 200 -4.23 -17.59 19.11
#